data_64a969994c441ed1bfddf3826a41b4d0
#
_entry.id   64a969994c441ed1bfddf3826a41b4d0
#
_cell.length_a   1.000
_cell.length_b   1.000
_cell.length_c   1.000
_cell.angle_alpha   90.00
_cell.angle_beta   90.00
_cell.angle_gamma   90.00
#
_symmetry.space_group_name_H-M   'P 1'
#
loop_
_entity.id
_entity.type
_entity.pdbx_description
1 polymer ?
#
loop_
_entity_poly.entity_id
_entity_poly.type
_entity_poly.pdbx_seq_one_letter_code
_entity_poly.pdbx_strand_id
1 'polypeptide(L)'
;MRILLPVDGSIYSQTAIRFLAARQSTFGDDLKIELLNVQHLIPKALIELLSLTAVNAYSEAESQKIFDSLDDTVTRSGLIAETQSLTGDIGDTIVEEAQKTQANLVVMGTHGRSGLSSLLLGSVSIRVLSKIQCPLLLIRENSPVIQNHLRVGLCVDDAQHAIAAAKLISEHINFFGQSPDIKVIHVINPAEQPPEQDAVTPVMDIFRESDIPAQFVKLEGIASKSICQYANKHLDLIVMGSHGYGNLKSAALGSTASRIAANSSLPILIVKA
;
A
#
# COMPACT_ATOMS: atom_id res chain seq x y z
N MET A 1 11.79 -11.42 -1.23
CA MET A 1 11.05 -10.14 -1.07
C MET A 1 10.87 -9.84 0.41
N ARG A 2 11.09 -8.58 0.86
CA ARG A 2 10.87 -8.15 2.26
C ARG A 2 9.67 -7.20 2.33
N ILE A 3 8.71 -7.53 3.19
CA ILE A 3 7.48 -6.73 3.41
C ILE A 3 7.47 -6.24 4.85
N LEU A 4 7.31 -4.93 5.03
CA LEU A 4 7.06 -4.32 6.32
C LEU A 4 5.55 -4.07 6.46
N LEU A 5 4.96 -4.60 7.54
CA LEU A 5 3.54 -4.45 7.85
C LEU A 5 3.37 -3.75 9.21
N PRO A 6 3.24 -2.41 9.22
CA PRO A 6 2.88 -1.68 10.43
C PRO A 6 1.50 -2.10 10.95
N VAL A 7 1.42 -2.43 12.24
CA VAL A 7 0.21 -2.91 12.89
C VAL A 7 -0.10 -2.15 14.18
N ASP A 8 -1.40 -1.95 14.44
CA ASP A 8 -1.90 -1.26 15.63
C ASP A 8 -3.04 -2.04 16.34
N GLY A 9 -3.31 -3.27 15.90
CA GLY A 9 -4.39 -4.11 16.43
C GLY A 9 -5.78 -3.80 15.87
N SER A 10 -5.91 -2.80 14.99
CA SER A 10 -7.19 -2.45 14.36
C SER A 10 -7.68 -3.52 13.38
N ILE A 11 -8.93 -3.39 12.95
CA ILE A 11 -9.50 -4.23 11.88
C ILE A 11 -8.73 -4.09 10.56
N TYR A 12 -8.12 -2.91 10.32
CA TYR A 12 -7.28 -2.68 9.14
C TYR A 12 -5.99 -3.51 9.18
N SER A 13 -5.33 -3.60 10.36
CA SER A 13 -4.19 -4.48 10.59
C SER A 13 -4.55 -5.94 10.34
N GLN A 14 -5.69 -6.39 10.88
CA GLN A 14 -6.18 -7.75 10.67
C GLN A 14 -6.47 -8.05 9.19
N THR A 15 -7.07 -7.10 8.47
CA THR A 15 -7.35 -7.26 7.03
C THR A 15 -6.06 -7.29 6.22
N ALA A 16 -5.07 -6.47 6.58
CA ALA A 16 -3.75 -6.50 5.93
C ALA A 16 -3.01 -7.83 6.15
N ILE A 17 -3.09 -8.40 7.35
CA ILE A 17 -2.58 -9.74 7.66
C ILE A 17 -3.24 -10.79 6.76
N ARG A 18 -4.57 -10.84 6.73
CA ARG A 18 -5.31 -11.79 5.87
C ARG A 18 -4.99 -11.60 4.39
N PHE A 19 -4.85 -10.35 3.94
CA PHE A 19 -4.50 -10.03 2.56
C PHE A 19 -3.12 -10.58 2.18
N LEU A 20 -2.11 -10.44 3.03
CA LEU A 20 -0.77 -10.98 2.78
C LEU A 20 -0.73 -12.50 2.89
N ALA A 21 -1.35 -13.07 3.90
CA ALA A 21 -1.41 -14.52 4.10
C ALA A 21 -1.99 -15.25 2.89
N ALA A 22 -3.05 -14.69 2.29
CA ALA A 22 -3.65 -15.27 1.09
C ALA A 22 -2.69 -15.34 -0.12
N ARG A 23 -1.57 -14.61 -0.08
CA ARG A 23 -0.57 -14.53 -1.15
C ARG A 23 0.77 -15.18 -0.79
N GLN A 24 0.96 -15.52 0.46
CA GLN A 24 2.24 -16.04 0.95
C GLN A 24 2.72 -17.27 0.16
N SER A 25 1.81 -18.17 -0.19
CA SER A 25 2.14 -19.38 -0.95
C SER A 25 2.63 -19.12 -2.38
N THR A 26 2.39 -17.93 -2.94
CA THR A 26 2.83 -17.57 -4.29
C THR A 26 4.25 -17.02 -4.35
N PHE A 27 4.86 -16.72 -3.20
CA PHE A 27 6.18 -16.09 -3.14
C PHE A 27 7.34 -17.05 -2.98
N GLY A 28 7.10 -18.31 -2.58
CA GLY A 28 8.16 -19.24 -2.20
C GLY A 28 8.85 -18.87 -0.88
N ASP A 29 9.99 -19.51 -0.61
CA ASP A 29 10.70 -19.42 0.69
C ASP A 29 11.44 -18.10 0.94
N ASP A 30 11.55 -17.23 -0.06
CA ASP A 30 12.29 -15.96 0.04
C ASP A 30 11.46 -14.80 0.58
N LEU A 31 10.18 -15.02 0.95
CA LEU A 31 9.33 -13.99 1.52
C LEU A 31 9.63 -13.79 3.01
N LYS A 32 10.01 -12.57 3.36
CA LYS A 32 10.15 -12.13 4.77
C LYS A 32 9.11 -11.08 5.07
N ILE A 33 8.28 -11.33 6.06
CA ILE A 33 7.26 -10.39 6.54
C ILE A 33 7.59 -10.01 7.97
N GLU A 34 7.59 -8.70 8.23
CA GLU A 34 7.80 -8.14 9.55
C GLU A 34 6.57 -7.35 9.98
N LEU A 35 5.95 -7.77 11.08
CA LEU A 35 4.89 -7.04 11.76
C LEU A 35 5.54 -6.00 12.67
N LEU A 36 5.44 -4.72 12.31
CA LEU A 36 6.01 -3.63 13.08
C LEU A 36 4.93 -2.94 13.93
N ASN A 37 5.09 -2.92 15.24
CA ASN A 37 4.32 -2.04 16.11
C ASN A 37 5.18 -0.87 16.57
N VAL A 38 4.69 0.35 16.38
CA VAL A 38 5.37 1.58 16.84
C VAL A 38 4.54 2.23 17.93
N GLN A 39 5.13 2.37 19.12
CA GLN A 39 4.53 3.08 20.24
C GLN A 39 4.96 4.56 20.23
N HIS A 40 4.06 5.43 20.64
CA HIS A 40 4.37 6.85 20.78
C HIS A 40 5.48 7.08 21.81
N LEU A 41 6.32 8.07 21.54
CA LEU A 41 7.26 8.58 22.53
C LEU A 41 6.50 9.02 23.79
N ILE A 42 6.95 8.54 24.93
CA ILE A 42 6.45 8.99 26.21
C ILE A 42 7.01 10.41 26.46
N PRO A 43 6.18 11.38 26.91
CA PRO A 43 6.65 12.74 27.18
C PRO A 43 7.83 12.78 28.15
N LYS A 44 8.82 13.63 27.87
CA LYS A 44 10.05 13.76 28.71
C LYS A 44 9.75 13.95 30.20
N ALA A 45 8.72 14.74 30.53
CA ALA A 45 8.29 14.95 31.90
C ALA A 45 7.89 13.66 32.65
N LEU A 46 7.33 12.67 31.91
CA LEU A 46 7.02 11.35 32.48
C LEU A 46 8.27 10.47 32.59
N ILE A 47 9.21 10.60 31.64
CA ILE A 47 10.50 9.87 31.70
C ILE A 47 11.34 10.31 32.89
N GLU A 48 11.28 11.60 33.26
CA GLU A 48 11.96 12.13 34.45
C GLU A 48 11.36 11.61 35.77
N LEU A 49 10.08 11.26 35.77
CA LEU A 49 9.39 10.69 36.94
C LEU A 49 9.52 9.15 37.00
N LEU A 50 9.65 8.50 35.83
CA LEU A 50 9.82 7.06 35.72
C LEU A 50 11.23 6.77 35.24
N SER A 51 11.85 5.67 35.64
CA SER A 51 13.12 5.26 35.06
C SER A 51 12.96 4.92 33.58
N LEU A 52 14.02 5.14 32.79
CA LEU A 52 14.02 4.75 31.37
C LEU A 52 13.66 3.26 31.16
N THR A 53 14.10 2.40 32.08
CA THR A 53 13.79 0.97 32.09
C THR A 53 12.28 0.73 32.25
N ALA A 54 11.61 1.46 33.13
CA ALA A 54 10.17 1.33 33.32
C ALA A 54 9.39 1.81 32.10
N VAL A 55 9.86 2.87 31.44
CA VAL A 55 9.27 3.40 30.19
C VAL A 55 9.39 2.39 29.05
N ASN A 56 10.57 1.78 28.88
CA ASN A 56 10.78 0.77 27.85
C ASN A 56 9.93 -0.48 28.09
N ALA A 57 9.90 -0.98 29.33
CA ALA A 57 9.07 -2.11 29.72
C ALA A 57 7.57 -1.85 29.48
N TYR A 58 7.11 -0.63 29.74
CA TYR A 58 5.73 -0.24 29.44
C TYR A 58 5.44 -0.26 27.94
N SER A 59 6.33 0.34 27.10
CA SER A 59 6.16 0.36 25.65
C SER A 59 6.17 -1.04 25.06
N GLU A 60 7.06 -1.92 25.54
CA GLU A 60 7.11 -3.33 25.14
C GLU A 60 5.82 -4.05 25.52
N ALA A 61 5.32 -3.86 26.75
CA ALA A 61 4.06 -4.47 27.19
C ALA A 61 2.86 -3.99 26.38
N GLU A 62 2.80 -2.72 26.00
CA GLU A 62 1.72 -2.21 25.11
C GLU A 62 1.83 -2.79 23.71
N SER A 63 3.04 -2.93 23.15
CA SER A 63 3.23 -3.60 21.86
C SER A 63 2.85 -5.07 21.93
N GLN A 64 3.20 -5.77 23.00
CA GLN A 64 2.82 -7.17 23.19
C GLN A 64 1.29 -7.36 23.19
N LYS A 65 0.54 -6.48 23.86
CA LYS A 65 -0.94 -6.51 23.81
C LYS A 65 -1.47 -6.36 22.38
N ILE A 66 -0.79 -5.57 21.53
CA ILE A 66 -1.17 -5.44 20.13
C ILE A 66 -0.93 -6.75 19.40
N PHE A 67 0.26 -7.35 19.54
CA PHE A 67 0.58 -8.62 18.91
C PHE A 67 -0.37 -9.73 19.39
N ASP A 68 -0.64 -9.83 20.70
CA ASP A 68 -1.59 -10.79 21.29
C ASP A 68 -3.01 -10.61 20.69
N SER A 69 -3.43 -9.37 20.45
CA SER A 69 -4.72 -9.09 19.81
C SER A 69 -4.81 -9.53 18.36
N LEU A 70 -3.66 -9.71 17.70
CA LEU A 70 -3.55 -10.15 16.30
C LEU A 70 -3.24 -11.63 16.17
N ASP A 71 -2.83 -12.30 17.24
CA ASP A 71 -2.35 -13.69 17.25
C ASP A 71 -3.37 -14.66 16.64
N ASP A 72 -4.65 -14.53 17.01
CA ASP A 72 -5.73 -15.34 16.43
C ASP A 72 -5.86 -15.12 14.90
N THR A 73 -5.67 -13.88 14.41
CA THR A 73 -5.71 -13.58 12.98
C THR A 73 -4.47 -14.14 12.26
N VAL A 74 -3.28 -14.00 12.83
CA VAL A 74 -2.03 -14.54 12.28
C VAL A 74 -2.12 -16.06 12.20
N THR A 75 -2.47 -16.71 13.30
CA THR A 75 -2.56 -18.17 13.40
C THR A 75 -3.60 -18.75 12.43
N ARG A 76 -4.82 -18.20 12.39
CA ARG A 76 -5.88 -18.69 11.48
C ARG A 76 -5.59 -18.41 10.02
N SER A 77 -4.89 -17.34 9.70
CA SER A 77 -4.51 -17.04 8.33
C SER A 77 -3.30 -17.83 7.85
N GLY A 78 -2.51 -18.40 8.76
CA GLY A 78 -1.27 -19.11 8.46
C GLY A 78 -0.13 -18.18 8.03
N LEU A 79 -0.20 -16.88 8.37
CA LEU A 79 0.85 -15.93 8.04
C LEU A 79 2.12 -16.25 8.85
N ILE A 80 3.24 -16.40 8.17
CA ILE A 80 4.56 -16.52 8.80
C ILE A 80 5.21 -15.14 8.78
N ALA A 81 5.42 -14.56 9.96
CA ALA A 81 5.99 -13.23 10.11
C ALA A 81 6.81 -13.11 11.40
N GLU A 82 7.81 -12.23 11.36
CA GLU A 82 8.54 -11.79 12.55
C GLU A 82 7.83 -10.58 13.16
N THR A 83 7.97 -10.35 14.47
CA THR A 83 7.41 -9.19 15.15
C THR A 83 8.50 -8.26 15.64
N GLN A 84 8.31 -6.95 15.47
CA GLN A 84 9.21 -5.92 15.98
C GLN A 84 8.43 -4.82 16.67
N SER A 85 8.93 -4.35 17.83
CA SER A 85 8.43 -3.20 18.56
C SER A 85 9.43 -2.08 18.51
N LEU A 86 8.98 -0.86 18.17
CA LEU A 86 9.77 0.36 18.19
C LEU A 86 9.01 1.47 18.92
N THR A 87 9.74 2.50 19.35
CA THR A 87 9.16 3.70 19.97
C THR A 87 9.60 4.94 19.22
N GLY A 88 8.65 5.80 18.85
CA GLY A 88 8.98 7.01 18.07
C GLY A 88 7.75 7.78 17.60
N ASP A 89 7.97 8.72 16.67
CA ASP A 89 6.89 9.22 15.83
C ASP A 89 6.48 8.11 14.88
N ILE A 90 5.22 7.67 14.95
CA ILE A 90 4.77 6.45 14.28
C ILE A 90 5.08 6.48 12.78
N GLY A 91 4.73 7.58 12.11
CA GLY A 91 4.92 7.67 10.66
C GLY A 91 6.39 7.73 10.25
N ASP A 92 7.20 8.49 10.96
CA ASP A 92 8.63 8.62 10.68
C ASP A 92 9.38 7.32 10.99
N THR A 93 9.08 6.69 12.12
CA THR A 93 9.69 5.40 12.52
C THR A 93 9.37 4.29 11.50
N ILE A 94 8.15 4.24 10.96
CA ILE A 94 7.79 3.29 9.89
C ILE A 94 8.67 3.53 8.66
N VAL A 95 8.86 4.79 8.24
CA VAL A 95 9.68 5.13 7.08
C VAL A 95 11.15 4.78 7.30
N GLU A 96 11.68 5.11 8.47
CA GLU A 96 13.06 4.80 8.86
C GLU A 96 13.29 3.28 8.88
N GLU A 97 12.38 2.50 9.46
CA GLU A 97 12.51 1.06 9.51
C GLU A 97 12.39 0.42 8.11
N ALA A 98 11.49 0.93 7.27
CA ALA A 98 11.40 0.48 5.87
C ALA A 98 12.72 0.72 5.10
N GLN A 99 13.39 1.85 5.32
CA GLN A 99 14.68 2.16 4.71
C GLN A 99 15.81 1.28 5.29
N LYS A 100 15.89 1.17 6.61
CA LYS A 100 16.90 0.38 7.33
C LYS A 100 16.85 -1.10 6.94
N THR A 101 15.66 -1.67 6.84
CA THR A 101 15.44 -3.06 6.45
C THR A 101 15.45 -3.29 4.94
N GLN A 102 15.56 -2.23 4.15
CA GLN A 102 15.43 -2.27 2.69
C GLN A 102 14.13 -2.97 2.25
N ALA A 103 13.01 -2.60 2.85
CA ALA A 103 11.71 -3.15 2.52
C ALA A 103 11.39 -2.94 1.04
N ASN A 104 11.00 -4.00 0.35
CA ASN A 104 10.54 -3.93 -1.05
C ASN A 104 9.10 -3.41 -1.15
N LEU A 105 8.32 -3.55 -0.07
CA LEU A 105 6.93 -3.13 0.01
C LEU A 105 6.58 -2.80 1.46
N VAL A 106 5.89 -1.69 1.68
CA VAL A 106 5.18 -1.44 2.93
C VAL A 106 3.69 -1.71 2.69
N VAL A 107 3.07 -2.50 3.57
CA VAL A 107 1.63 -2.77 3.55
C VAL A 107 1.03 -2.22 4.82
N MET A 108 0.03 -1.34 4.73
CA MET A 108 -0.59 -0.79 5.92
C MET A 108 -2.07 -0.51 5.74
N GLY A 109 -2.80 -0.46 6.83
CA GLY A 109 -4.17 -0.01 6.85
C GLY A 109 -4.31 1.46 6.46
N THR A 110 -5.41 1.84 5.84
CA THR A 110 -5.69 3.25 5.54
C THR A 110 -6.02 4.07 6.78
N HIS A 111 -6.47 3.42 7.86
CA HIS A 111 -6.79 4.01 9.16
C HIS A 111 -6.27 3.13 10.29
N GLY A 112 -6.20 3.69 11.49
CA GLY A 112 -5.89 2.99 12.71
C GLY A 112 -7.12 2.89 13.63
N ARG A 113 -6.90 2.72 14.93
CA ARG A 113 -7.92 2.54 15.97
C ARG A 113 -8.97 3.68 16.06
N SER A 114 -8.61 4.89 15.64
CA SER A 114 -9.49 6.07 15.75
C SER A 114 -10.49 6.24 14.61
N GLY A 115 -10.57 5.34 13.68
CA GLY A 115 -11.41 5.23 12.46
C GLY A 115 -12.57 6.21 12.27
N LEU A 116 -12.32 7.52 12.29
CA LEU A 116 -13.36 8.56 12.35
C LEU A 116 -14.02 8.92 11.02
N SER A 117 -13.54 8.43 9.89
CA SER A 117 -14.29 8.52 8.62
C SER A 117 -13.76 7.55 7.57
N SER A 118 -14.63 6.82 6.92
CA SER A 118 -14.33 5.83 5.88
C SER A 118 -13.75 6.42 4.58
N LEU A 119 -13.67 7.74 4.46
CA LEU A 119 -13.38 8.45 3.20
C LEU A 119 -12.03 9.20 3.17
N LEU A 120 -11.27 9.24 4.27
CA LEU A 120 -9.98 9.94 4.31
C LEU A 120 -8.88 8.99 4.77
N LEU A 121 -7.66 9.18 4.29
CA LEU A 121 -6.50 8.47 4.80
C LEU A 121 -6.18 8.96 6.22
N GLY A 122 -5.80 8.04 7.10
CA GLY A 122 -5.35 8.35 8.45
C GLY A 122 -4.04 9.18 8.43
N SER A 123 -3.81 9.95 9.50
CA SER A 123 -2.63 10.82 9.61
C SER A 123 -1.31 10.07 9.45
N VAL A 124 -1.20 8.86 10.02
CA VAL A 124 -0.01 8.00 9.88
C VAL A 124 0.16 7.59 8.41
N SER A 125 -0.91 7.14 7.74
CA SER A 125 -0.85 6.73 6.33
C SER A 125 -0.43 7.89 5.42
N ILE A 126 -0.93 9.11 5.69
CA ILE A 126 -0.52 10.32 4.97
C ILE A 126 0.97 10.63 5.22
N ARG A 127 1.43 10.52 6.48
CA ARG A 127 2.81 10.77 6.86
C ARG A 127 3.77 9.78 6.18
N VAL A 128 3.47 8.49 6.26
CA VAL A 128 4.25 7.43 5.59
C VAL A 128 4.28 7.68 4.09
N LEU A 129 3.11 7.88 3.46
CA LEU A 129 3.00 8.11 2.03
C LEU A 129 3.82 9.31 1.54
N SER A 130 3.90 10.38 2.33
CA SER A 130 4.67 11.56 1.96
C SER A 130 6.19 11.31 1.92
N LYS A 131 6.71 10.36 2.69
CA LYS A 131 8.15 10.17 2.91
C LYS A 131 8.70 8.85 2.40
N ILE A 132 7.87 7.81 2.30
CA ILE A 132 8.31 6.47 1.88
C ILE A 132 8.91 6.50 0.47
N GLN A 133 9.96 5.70 0.25
CA GLN A 133 10.61 5.59 -1.07
C GLN A 133 10.24 4.29 -1.79
N CYS A 134 9.92 3.22 -1.05
CA CYS A 134 9.46 1.98 -1.65
C CYS A 134 7.94 2.01 -1.92
N PRO A 135 7.40 1.08 -2.73
CA PRO A 135 5.97 0.92 -2.94
C PRO A 135 5.19 0.80 -1.64
N LEU A 136 4.00 1.42 -1.62
CA LEU A 136 3.09 1.41 -0.47
C LEU A 136 1.74 0.83 -0.87
N LEU A 137 1.34 -0.28 -0.25
CA LEU A 137 0.03 -0.88 -0.39
C LEU A 137 -0.88 -0.46 0.76
N LEU A 138 -1.93 0.25 0.43
CA LEU A 138 -2.96 0.71 1.36
C LEU A 138 -4.13 -0.28 1.37
N ILE A 139 -4.41 -0.86 2.54
CA ILE A 139 -5.48 -1.83 2.76
C ILE A 139 -6.67 -1.17 3.44
N ARG A 140 -7.86 -1.45 2.91
CA ARG A 140 -9.14 -1.01 3.48
C ARG A 140 -9.73 -2.10 4.38
N GLU A 141 -10.65 -1.71 5.27
CA GLU A 141 -11.36 -2.65 6.13
C GLU A 141 -12.00 -3.79 5.34
N ASN A 142 -12.68 -3.45 4.25
CA ASN A 142 -13.40 -4.40 3.40
C ASN A 142 -12.61 -4.83 2.16
N SER A 143 -11.28 -4.73 2.20
CA SER A 143 -10.45 -5.20 1.07
C SER A 143 -10.67 -6.69 0.81
N PRO A 144 -10.90 -7.10 -0.43
CA PRO A 144 -11.14 -8.49 -0.74
C PRO A 144 -9.89 -9.34 -0.50
N VAL A 145 -10.07 -10.49 0.17
CA VAL A 145 -9.03 -11.48 0.39
C VAL A 145 -9.13 -12.53 -0.71
N ILE A 146 -8.49 -12.25 -1.86
CA ILE A 146 -8.50 -13.13 -3.04
C ILE A 146 -7.14 -13.83 -3.16
N GLN A 147 -7.13 -15.15 -3.30
CA GLN A 147 -5.90 -15.93 -3.29
C GLN A 147 -5.18 -15.95 -4.65
N ASN A 148 -5.84 -16.31 -5.72
CA ASN A 148 -5.13 -16.77 -6.92
C ASN A 148 -5.35 -15.97 -8.21
N HIS A 149 -6.30 -15.04 -8.25
CA HIS A 149 -6.67 -14.38 -9.50
C HIS A 149 -7.13 -12.95 -9.25
N LEU A 150 -6.17 -12.05 -9.08
CA LEU A 150 -6.48 -10.63 -8.91
C LEU A 150 -6.78 -9.97 -10.24
N ARG A 151 -7.85 -9.18 -10.25
CA ARG A 151 -8.13 -8.21 -11.32
C ARG A 151 -7.45 -6.90 -10.94
N VAL A 152 -6.32 -6.63 -11.59
CA VAL A 152 -5.43 -5.52 -11.29
C VAL A 152 -5.62 -4.40 -12.31
N GLY A 153 -5.93 -3.20 -11.85
CA GLY A 153 -5.99 -2.02 -12.70
C GLY A 153 -4.76 -1.14 -12.54
N LEU A 154 -3.88 -1.08 -13.52
CA LEU A 154 -2.79 -0.11 -13.58
C LEU A 154 -3.28 1.18 -14.21
N CYS A 155 -3.39 2.25 -13.42
CA CYS A 155 -3.80 3.57 -13.89
C CYS A 155 -2.61 4.32 -14.48
N VAL A 156 -2.76 4.75 -15.73
CA VAL A 156 -1.71 5.40 -16.52
C VAL A 156 -2.15 6.82 -16.87
N ASP A 157 -1.37 7.79 -16.42
CA ASP A 157 -1.52 9.22 -16.79
C ASP A 157 -0.17 9.83 -17.20
N ASP A 158 0.94 9.42 -16.58
CA ASP A 158 2.30 9.82 -16.87
C ASP A 158 3.15 8.58 -17.18
N ALA A 159 4.02 8.69 -18.19
CA ALA A 159 4.84 7.57 -18.63
C ALA A 159 5.82 7.09 -17.54
N GLN A 160 6.46 7.99 -16.79
CA GLN A 160 7.55 7.62 -15.87
C GLN A 160 7.05 6.75 -14.71
N HIS A 161 6.03 7.20 -13.99
CA HIS A 161 5.46 6.46 -12.85
C HIS A 161 4.70 5.21 -13.28
N ALA A 162 4.04 5.26 -14.44
CA ALA A 162 3.35 4.11 -15.00
C ALA A 162 4.34 3.01 -15.44
N ILE A 163 5.47 3.37 -16.04
CA ILE A 163 6.56 2.45 -16.38
C ILE A 163 7.14 1.79 -15.12
N ALA A 164 7.40 2.57 -14.07
CA ALA A 164 7.88 2.03 -12.81
C ALA A 164 6.87 1.03 -12.20
N ALA A 165 5.58 1.35 -12.26
CA ALA A 165 4.52 0.47 -11.77
C ALA A 165 4.37 -0.80 -12.62
N ALA A 166 4.48 -0.71 -13.95
CA ALA A 166 4.44 -1.86 -14.84
C ALA A 166 5.63 -2.80 -14.60
N LYS A 167 6.84 -2.25 -14.44
CA LYS A 167 8.04 -3.02 -14.07
C LYS A 167 7.85 -3.74 -12.73
N LEU A 168 7.36 -3.03 -11.70
CA LEU A 168 7.08 -3.64 -10.40
C LEU A 168 6.11 -4.82 -10.52
N ILE A 169 5.03 -4.66 -11.29
CA ILE A 169 4.06 -5.75 -11.54
C ILE A 169 4.75 -6.92 -12.23
N SER A 170 5.54 -6.66 -13.27
CA SER A 170 6.22 -7.71 -14.05
C SER A 170 7.25 -8.46 -13.23
N GLU A 171 8.07 -7.76 -12.46
CA GLU A 171 9.12 -8.34 -11.61
C GLU A 171 8.55 -9.15 -10.43
N HIS A 172 7.35 -8.78 -9.96
CA HIS A 172 6.69 -9.40 -8.81
C HIS A 172 5.31 -9.94 -9.16
N ILE A 173 5.15 -10.50 -10.35
CA ILE A 173 3.84 -10.96 -10.85
C ILE A 173 3.16 -11.95 -9.90
N ASN A 174 3.93 -12.78 -9.21
CA ASN A 174 3.44 -13.74 -8.22
C ASN A 174 2.73 -13.07 -7.03
N PHE A 175 3.03 -11.81 -6.72
CA PHE A 175 2.29 -11.04 -5.70
C PHE A 175 0.82 -10.85 -6.07
N PHE A 176 0.53 -10.78 -7.36
CA PHE A 176 -0.81 -10.57 -7.87
C PHE A 176 -1.57 -11.88 -8.13
N GLY A 177 -0.94 -13.03 -7.86
CA GLY A 177 -1.51 -14.36 -8.02
C GLY A 177 -0.90 -15.13 -9.19
N GLN A 178 -1.32 -16.39 -9.37
CA GLN A 178 -0.75 -17.26 -10.41
C GLN A 178 -1.10 -16.80 -11.83
N SER A 179 -2.22 -16.12 -12.01
CA SER A 179 -2.70 -15.65 -13.31
C SER A 179 -3.55 -14.38 -13.14
N PRO A 180 -2.94 -13.24 -12.81
CA PRO A 180 -3.68 -12.00 -12.61
C PRO A 180 -4.26 -11.48 -13.93
N ASP A 181 -5.45 -10.87 -13.86
CA ASP A 181 -6.06 -10.13 -14.97
C ASP A 181 -5.59 -8.68 -14.92
N ILE A 182 -4.63 -8.33 -15.78
CA ILE A 182 -4.03 -6.98 -15.80
C ILE A 182 -4.77 -6.07 -16.78
N LYS A 183 -5.27 -4.96 -16.28
CA LYS A 183 -5.91 -3.91 -17.09
C LYS A 183 -5.11 -2.62 -16.99
N VAL A 184 -4.62 -2.14 -18.12
CA VAL A 184 -3.94 -0.85 -18.26
C VAL A 184 -5.02 0.19 -18.55
N ILE A 185 -5.26 1.08 -17.60
CA ILE A 185 -6.39 2.01 -17.61
C ILE A 185 -5.88 3.42 -17.89
N HIS A 186 -6.36 4.03 -18.96
CA HIS A 186 -6.13 5.43 -19.27
C HIS A 186 -7.46 6.19 -19.39
N VAL A 187 -7.54 7.36 -18.75
CA VAL A 187 -8.75 8.19 -18.76
C VAL A 187 -8.50 9.44 -19.59
N ILE A 188 -9.32 9.63 -20.60
CA ILE A 188 -9.32 10.85 -21.42
C ILE A 188 -10.39 11.81 -20.87
N ASN A 189 -9.97 13.01 -20.53
CA ASN A 189 -10.90 14.09 -20.23
C ASN A 189 -11.14 14.89 -21.51
N PRO A 190 -12.35 14.85 -22.10
CA PRO A 190 -12.65 15.59 -23.33
C PRO A 190 -12.51 17.12 -23.20
N ALA A 191 -12.51 17.64 -21.97
CA ALA A 191 -12.33 19.08 -21.69
C ALA A 191 -10.86 19.50 -21.56
N GLU A 192 -9.91 18.55 -21.57
CA GLU A 192 -8.48 18.81 -21.44
C GLU A 192 -7.78 18.52 -22.78
N GLN A 193 -6.66 19.18 -23.01
CA GLN A 193 -5.81 18.83 -24.17
C GLN A 193 -5.23 17.41 -23.97
N PRO A 194 -5.18 16.60 -25.05
CA PRO A 194 -4.55 15.28 -24.96
C PRO A 194 -3.09 15.43 -24.50
N PRO A 195 -2.59 14.47 -23.70
CA PRO A 195 -1.20 14.50 -23.26
C PRO A 195 -0.24 14.49 -24.45
N GLU A 196 0.82 15.25 -24.35
CA GLU A 196 1.86 15.36 -25.40
C GLU A 196 2.63 14.04 -25.61
N GLN A 197 2.63 13.17 -24.62
CA GLN A 197 3.36 11.88 -24.65
C GLN A 197 2.41 10.70 -24.50
N ASP A 198 2.64 9.67 -25.31
CA ASP A 198 1.98 8.38 -25.16
C ASP A 198 2.54 7.63 -23.94
N ALA A 199 1.75 7.54 -22.89
CA ALA A 199 2.13 6.81 -21.67
C ALA A 199 1.68 5.34 -21.68
N VAL A 200 0.79 4.96 -22.59
CA VAL A 200 0.19 3.61 -22.63
C VAL A 200 1.09 2.62 -23.37
N THR A 201 1.61 2.99 -24.54
CA THR A 201 2.43 2.08 -25.35
C THR A 201 3.65 1.54 -24.60
N PRO A 202 4.49 2.37 -23.92
CA PRO A 202 5.62 1.84 -23.16
C PRO A 202 5.23 0.85 -22.05
N VAL A 203 4.09 1.08 -21.40
CA VAL A 203 3.55 0.17 -20.37
C VAL A 203 3.12 -1.16 -20.97
N MET A 204 2.40 -1.13 -22.09
CA MET A 204 1.98 -2.34 -22.79
C MET A 204 3.17 -3.14 -23.34
N ASP A 205 4.24 -2.46 -23.78
CA ASP A 205 5.45 -3.11 -24.24
C ASP A 205 6.15 -3.88 -23.11
N ILE A 206 6.24 -3.31 -21.89
CA ILE A 206 6.81 -4.00 -20.72
C ILE A 206 6.06 -5.32 -20.45
N PHE A 207 4.74 -5.31 -20.47
CA PHE A 207 3.96 -6.54 -20.24
C PHE A 207 4.14 -7.55 -21.37
N ARG A 208 4.23 -7.09 -22.62
CA ARG A 208 4.50 -7.95 -23.78
C ARG A 208 5.88 -8.59 -23.71
N GLU A 209 6.92 -7.82 -23.38
CA GLU A 209 8.29 -8.31 -23.21
C GLU A 209 8.43 -9.30 -22.06
N SER A 210 7.57 -9.19 -21.04
CA SER A 210 7.53 -10.08 -19.87
C SER A 210 6.58 -11.27 -20.08
N ASP A 211 5.97 -11.44 -21.25
CA ASP A 211 4.96 -12.45 -21.57
C ASP A 211 3.75 -12.45 -20.60
N ILE A 212 3.37 -11.26 -20.15
CA ILE A 212 2.23 -11.05 -19.24
C ILE A 212 1.04 -10.52 -20.03
N PRO A 213 -0.08 -11.26 -20.10
CA PRO A 213 -1.29 -10.76 -20.76
C PRO A 213 -1.82 -9.51 -20.06
N ALA A 214 -1.96 -8.42 -20.80
CA ALA A 214 -2.54 -7.18 -20.33
C ALA A 214 -3.55 -6.63 -21.34
N GLN A 215 -4.64 -6.04 -20.84
CA GLN A 215 -5.69 -5.45 -21.67
C GLN A 215 -5.70 -3.92 -21.47
N PHE A 216 -5.74 -3.20 -22.59
CA PHE A 216 -5.93 -1.75 -22.53
C PHE A 216 -7.40 -1.39 -22.34
N VAL A 217 -7.67 -0.50 -21.38
CA VAL A 217 -9.00 0.03 -21.08
C VAL A 217 -8.97 1.55 -21.17
N LYS A 218 -9.66 2.07 -22.15
CA LYS A 218 -9.89 3.51 -22.31
C LYS A 218 -11.17 3.91 -21.60
N LEU A 219 -11.07 4.88 -20.69
CA LEU A 219 -12.22 5.50 -20.02
C LEU A 219 -12.30 6.98 -20.41
N GLU A 220 -13.49 7.57 -20.23
CA GLU A 220 -13.72 8.99 -20.49
C GLU A 220 -14.26 9.68 -19.24
N GLY A 221 -13.91 10.96 -19.07
CA GLY A 221 -14.40 11.83 -18.01
C GLY A 221 -13.36 12.24 -16.98
N ILE A 222 -13.81 12.50 -15.74
CA ILE A 222 -12.93 12.90 -14.65
C ILE A 222 -12.18 11.64 -14.13
N ALA A 223 -10.86 11.63 -14.24
CA ALA A 223 -10.02 10.45 -13.96
C ALA A 223 -10.36 9.76 -12.64
N SER A 224 -10.38 10.48 -11.52
CA SER A 224 -10.66 9.88 -10.21
C SER A 224 -12.05 9.24 -10.13
N LYS A 225 -13.06 9.87 -10.74
CA LYS A 225 -14.44 9.34 -10.75
C LYS A 225 -14.57 8.12 -11.65
N SER A 226 -14.06 8.20 -12.87
CA SER A 226 -14.16 7.15 -13.87
C SER A 226 -13.39 5.89 -13.42
N ILE A 227 -12.18 6.08 -12.85
CA ILE A 227 -11.39 4.97 -12.30
C ILE A 227 -12.13 4.31 -11.14
N CYS A 228 -12.63 5.06 -10.14
CA CYS A 228 -13.35 4.47 -9.00
C CYS A 228 -14.61 3.73 -9.44
N GLN A 229 -15.38 4.26 -10.38
CA GLN A 229 -16.59 3.61 -10.89
C GLN A 229 -16.27 2.29 -11.63
N TYR A 230 -15.23 2.30 -12.45
CA TYR A 230 -14.77 1.10 -13.15
C TYR A 230 -14.20 0.08 -12.16
N ALA A 231 -13.34 0.51 -11.27
CA ALA A 231 -12.65 -0.32 -10.31
C ALA A 231 -13.62 -1.10 -9.41
N ASN A 232 -14.64 -0.44 -8.86
CA ASN A 232 -15.64 -1.08 -7.99
C ASN A 232 -16.40 -2.23 -8.66
N LYS A 233 -16.45 -2.29 -10.00
CA LYS A 233 -17.15 -3.33 -10.75
C LYS A 233 -16.22 -4.40 -11.31
N HIS A 234 -15.00 -4.02 -11.66
CA HIS A 234 -14.15 -4.83 -12.52
C HIS A 234 -12.78 -5.18 -11.92
N LEU A 235 -12.40 -4.57 -10.79
CA LEU A 235 -11.08 -4.74 -10.20
C LEU A 235 -11.15 -5.25 -8.76
N ASP A 236 -10.00 -5.75 -8.29
CA ASP A 236 -9.75 -6.15 -6.92
C ASP A 236 -8.61 -5.34 -6.30
N LEU A 237 -7.77 -4.71 -7.13
CA LEU A 237 -6.64 -3.89 -6.74
C LEU A 237 -6.43 -2.77 -7.76
N ILE A 238 -6.16 -1.57 -7.27
CA ILE A 238 -5.73 -0.44 -8.08
C ILE A 238 -4.22 -0.26 -7.90
N VAL A 239 -3.48 -0.10 -9.00
CA VAL A 239 -2.06 0.27 -9.01
C VAL A 239 -1.93 1.62 -9.70
N MET A 240 -1.16 2.53 -9.09
CA MET A 240 -0.97 3.86 -9.66
C MET A 240 0.37 4.47 -9.24
N GLY A 241 0.84 5.43 -9.98
CA GLY A 241 1.93 6.30 -9.58
C GLY A 241 1.53 7.24 -8.43
N SER A 242 2.51 7.70 -7.68
CA SER A 242 2.28 8.71 -6.62
C SER A 242 1.92 10.09 -7.18
N HIS A 243 2.37 10.42 -8.40
CA HIS A 243 2.12 11.67 -9.10
C HIS A 243 1.78 11.39 -10.57
N GLY A 244 1.03 12.31 -11.18
CA GLY A 244 0.75 12.35 -12.61
C GLY A 244 1.37 13.58 -13.27
N TYR A 245 0.83 13.99 -14.42
CA TYR A 245 1.25 15.20 -15.14
C TYR A 245 1.26 16.42 -14.21
N GLY A 246 2.45 16.90 -13.90
CA GLY A 246 2.66 18.13 -13.14
C GLY A 246 3.85 18.01 -12.19
N ASN A 247 4.88 18.81 -12.46
CA ASN A 247 6.15 18.92 -11.71
C ASN A 247 5.94 19.52 -10.30
N LEU A 248 5.00 19.03 -9.52
CA LEU A 248 4.91 19.40 -8.11
C LEU A 248 5.88 18.53 -7.33
N LYS A 249 7.08 19.02 -7.09
CA LYS A 249 8.09 18.47 -6.15
C LYS A 249 7.59 18.48 -4.68
N SER A 250 6.29 18.48 -4.45
CA SER A 250 5.73 18.36 -3.10
C SER A 250 5.67 16.88 -2.71
N ALA A 251 6.05 16.57 -1.49
CA ALA A 251 6.00 15.22 -0.90
C ALA A 251 4.56 14.67 -0.74
N ALA A 252 3.57 15.25 -1.38
CA ALA A 252 2.16 14.87 -1.31
C ALA A 252 1.76 14.08 -2.56
N LEU A 253 0.79 13.19 -2.42
CA LEU A 253 0.12 12.51 -3.54
C LEU A 253 -0.45 13.52 -4.55
N GLY A 254 -0.37 13.19 -5.82
CA GLY A 254 -1.09 13.89 -6.87
C GLY A 254 -2.60 13.97 -6.61
N SER A 255 -3.25 14.98 -7.15
CA SER A 255 -4.69 15.24 -6.88
C SER A 255 -5.59 14.06 -7.26
N THR A 256 -5.33 13.39 -8.37
CA THR A 256 -6.06 12.20 -8.82
C THR A 256 -5.83 11.02 -7.87
N ALA A 257 -4.57 10.72 -7.54
CA ALA A 257 -4.22 9.64 -6.62
C ALA A 257 -4.82 9.86 -5.23
N SER A 258 -4.77 11.10 -4.70
CA SER A 258 -5.40 11.45 -3.43
C SER A 258 -6.91 11.24 -3.44
N ARG A 259 -7.60 11.62 -4.53
CA ARG A 259 -9.04 11.41 -4.66
C ARG A 259 -9.41 9.94 -4.81
N ILE A 260 -8.63 9.15 -5.55
CA ILE A 260 -8.86 7.70 -5.65
C ILE A 260 -8.62 7.07 -4.27
N ALA A 261 -7.52 7.43 -3.61
CA ALA A 261 -7.22 6.94 -2.26
C ALA A 261 -8.29 7.32 -1.23
N ALA A 262 -8.99 8.44 -1.40
CA ALA A 262 -10.11 8.83 -0.53
C ALA A 262 -11.42 8.10 -0.86
N ASN A 263 -11.69 7.77 -2.12
CA ASN A 263 -13.03 7.33 -2.56
C ASN A 263 -13.11 5.85 -2.98
N SER A 264 -11.98 5.17 -3.19
CA SER A 264 -11.98 3.75 -3.54
C SER A 264 -12.22 2.88 -2.32
N SER A 265 -13.02 1.83 -2.45
CA SER A 265 -13.16 0.76 -1.46
C SER A 265 -12.12 -0.35 -1.61
N LEU A 266 -11.37 -0.34 -2.72
CA LEU A 266 -10.37 -1.35 -3.03
C LEU A 266 -9.01 -1.02 -2.41
N PRO A 267 -8.14 -2.02 -2.20
CA PRO A 267 -6.74 -1.79 -1.90
C PRO A 267 -6.07 -1.02 -3.03
N ILE A 268 -5.08 -0.19 -2.66
CA ILE A 268 -4.38 0.67 -3.62
C ILE A 268 -2.87 0.51 -3.41
N LEU A 269 -2.17 0.09 -4.47
CA LEU A 269 -0.72 0.06 -4.52
C LEU A 269 -0.21 1.34 -5.16
N ILE A 270 0.54 2.12 -4.41
CA ILE A 270 1.15 3.37 -4.84
C ILE A 270 2.62 3.13 -5.11
N VAL A 271 3.06 3.41 -6.33
CA VAL A 271 4.44 3.26 -6.77
C VAL A 271 5.07 4.63 -6.94
N LYS A 272 6.27 4.80 -6.41
CA LYS A 272 7.10 5.98 -6.62
C LYS A 272 8.17 5.67 -7.67
N ALA A 273 8.42 6.63 -8.57
CA ALA A 273 9.47 6.55 -9.58
C ALA A 273 10.70 7.34 -9.15
#